data_2a603bfa4bb54718242c2836422ca40e
#
_entry.id   2a603bfa4bb54718242c2836422ca40e
#
_cell.length_a   1.000
_cell.length_b   1.000
_cell.length_c   1.000
_cell.angle_alpha   90.00
_cell.angle_beta   90.00
_cell.angle_gamma   90.00
#
_symmetry.space_group_name_H-M   'P 1'
#
loop_
_entity.id
_entity.type
_entity.pdbx_description
1 polymer ?
#
loop_
_entity_poly.entity_id
_entity_poly.type
_entity_poly.pdbx_seq_one_letter_code
_entity_poly.pdbx_strand_id
1 'polypeptide(L)'
;MSPELAAPLLVIEAHPLQTTIVAIFAVVYLGMFLGGLPKLKLDRSGVALLGGIAVVGIGAMTTEEAARAVHLPTILLLFAFMVVSAQMRLGGFYTEVTRRVAALPLAEPWLLGALIFVAGALSAVFSNDIVCLAMTPVVARLCIERRLDPVVFLVGLACAANIGSAATLIGNPQNMLIGSVLQLHFADYLWQALPPVGLGLLALWAWLVFARRRPSTVNVEALTVDRENPPIFDRLQTAKGLAVAAALLVVFLFTDWPREVAALVGAGVLLLSRRFHSSHVMGFVDWELLVLFVGLFVVNHAFESTGLAAAAVAWLAAHGIHLGDSGPLFAIGVGLSNLVSNVPATMLLLPHLKTPEAGVALALVSTLAGNLLLVGSIANLIVVDLARKQGIAIDWRQHLRIGLPVTALTLAITALWLAR
;
A
#
# COMPACT_ATOMS: atom_id res chain seq x y z
N MET A 1 32.56 35.37 -5.56
CA MET A 1 32.04 34.01 -5.47
C MET A 1 33.00 33.23 -4.57
N SER A 2 32.71 33.14 -3.29
CA SER A 2 33.60 32.60 -2.28
C SER A 2 33.63 31.05 -2.36
N PRO A 3 34.79 30.39 -2.18
CA PRO A 3 34.96 28.95 -2.29
C PRO A 3 34.35 28.12 -1.14
N GLU A 4 33.64 28.74 -0.22
CA GLU A 4 33.09 28.09 0.98
C GLU A 4 31.78 27.31 0.78
N LEU A 5 31.14 27.36 -0.39
CA LEU A 5 29.84 26.73 -0.67
C LEU A 5 29.92 25.34 -1.31
N ALA A 6 31.12 24.80 -1.56
CA ALA A 6 31.29 23.49 -2.22
C ALA A 6 31.67 22.34 -1.27
N ALA A 7 31.69 22.53 0.03
CA ALA A 7 32.44 21.66 0.93
C ALA A 7 31.69 20.83 1.99
N PRO A 8 30.38 20.56 2.01
CA PRO A 8 29.87 19.55 2.95
C PRO A 8 29.69 18.14 2.38
N LEU A 9 29.84 17.92 1.08
CA LEU A 9 29.64 16.60 0.49
C LEU A 9 30.92 15.80 0.23
N LEU A 10 32.11 16.39 0.43
CA LEU A 10 33.38 15.76 0.01
C LEU A 10 34.40 15.55 1.12
N VAL A 11 34.11 15.82 2.38
CA VAL A 11 35.00 15.44 3.51
C VAL A 11 34.21 14.53 4.47
N ILE A 12 33.66 13.46 3.95
CA ILE A 12 33.46 12.26 4.76
C ILE A 12 34.83 11.56 4.70
N GLU A 13 35.63 11.69 5.76
CA GLU A 13 36.63 10.66 6.05
C GLU A 13 35.82 9.37 6.13
N ALA A 14 35.84 8.62 5.02
CA ALA A 14 34.97 7.47 4.84
C ALA A 14 35.44 6.39 5.79
N HIS A 15 34.88 6.38 7.00
CA HIS A 15 35.05 5.21 7.86
C HIS A 15 34.56 4.01 7.04
N PRO A 16 35.40 2.96 6.85
CA PRO A 16 35.09 1.82 5.97
C PRO A 16 33.71 1.21 6.30
N LEU A 17 33.29 1.28 7.58
CA LEU A 17 32.00 0.81 8.03
C LEU A 17 30.84 1.66 7.48
N GLN A 18 30.95 2.99 7.49
CA GLN A 18 29.91 3.87 6.94
C GLN A 18 29.74 3.65 5.43
N THR A 19 30.86 3.54 4.70
CA THR A 19 30.81 3.25 3.26
C THR A 19 30.10 1.93 2.98
N THR A 20 30.36 0.90 3.81
CA THR A 20 29.71 -0.41 3.67
C THR A 20 28.21 -0.34 3.96
N ILE A 21 27.81 0.40 5.00
CA ILE A 21 26.36 0.62 5.31
C ILE A 21 25.67 1.31 4.13
N VAL A 22 26.27 2.36 3.57
CA VAL A 22 25.73 3.07 2.40
C VAL A 22 25.62 2.15 1.19
N ALA A 23 26.62 1.30 0.96
CA ALA A 23 26.58 0.34 -0.13
C ALA A 23 25.44 -0.69 0.05
N ILE A 24 25.26 -1.23 1.27
CA ILE A 24 24.15 -2.14 1.59
C ILE A 24 22.81 -1.43 1.36
N PHE A 25 22.64 -0.23 1.88
CA PHE A 25 21.45 0.59 1.69
C PHE A 25 21.17 0.81 0.20
N ALA A 26 22.15 1.23 -0.57
CA ALA A 26 22.01 1.45 -2.02
C ALA A 26 21.59 0.18 -2.77
N VAL A 27 22.20 -0.98 -2.44
CA VAL A 27 21.83 -2.27 -3.05
C VAL A 27 20.41 -2.67 -2.69
N VAL A 28 19.98 -2.50 -1.43
CA VAL A 28 18.61 -2.79 -0.99
C VAL A 28 17.61 -1.92 -1.74
N TYR A 29 17.82 -0.60 -1.79
CA TYR A 29 16.91 0.30 -2.49
C TYR A 29 16.92 0.14 -4.00
N LEU A 30 18.06 -0.24 -4.60
CA LEU A 30 18.13 -0.66 -5.99
C LEU A 30 17.28 -1.94 -6.22
N GLY A 31 17.34 -2.90 -5.31
CA GLY A 31 16.50 -4.08 -5.35
C GLY A 31 15.01 -3.77 -5.19
N MET A 32 14.66 -2.78 -4.33
CA MET A 32 13.27 -2.27 -4.24
C MET A 32 12.79 -1.69 -5.57
N PHE A 33 13.63 -0.88 -6.21
CA PHE A 33 13.35 -0.27 -7.52
C PHE A 33 13.16 -1.33 -8.62
N LEU A 34 14.07 -2.29 -8.72
CA LEU A 34 14.07 -3.34 -9.74
C LEU A 34 13.02 -4.45 -9.48
N GLY A 35 12.42 -4.48 -8.28
CA GLY A 35 11.50 -5.55 -7.87
C GLY A 35 12.21 -6.83 -7.40
N GLY A 36 13.54 -6.78 -7.25
CA GLY A 36 14.43 -7.86 -6.86
C GLY A 36 15.85 -7.63 -7.38
N LEU A 37 16.77 -8.55 -7.13
CA LEU A 37 18.12 -8.46 -7.67
C LEU A 37 18.26 -9.26 -8.96
N PRO A 38 18.79 -8.66 -10.06
CA PRO A 38 19.03 -9.36 -11.32
C PRO A 38 19.89 -10.60 -11.11
N LYS A 39 19.56 -11.69 -11.80
CA LYS A 39 20.26 -13.00 -11.74
C LYS A 39 20.11 -13.78 -10.42
N LEU A 40 19.51 -13.21 -9.38
CA LEU A 40 19.18 -13.91 -8.16
C LEU A 40 17.66 -14.12 -8.08
N LYS A 41 17.23 -15.23 -7.49
CA LYS A 41 15.81 -15.49 -7.24
C LYS A 41 15.41 -14.85 -5.89
N LEU A 42 15.66 -13.55 -5.78
CA LEU A 42 15.33 -12.73 -4.61
C LEU A 42 14.30 -11.69 -5.04
N ASP A 43 13.18 -11.70 -4.38
CA ASP A 43 12.17 -10.64 -4.44
C ASP A 43 12.53 -9.46 -3.51
N ARG A 44 11.64 -8.49 -3.40
CA ARG A 44 11.82 -7.31 -2.53
C ARG A 44 12.05 -7.70 -1.07
N SER A 45 11.30 -8.67 -0.58
CA SER A 45 11.36 -9.12 0.82
C SER A 45 12.69 -9.81 1.12
N GLY A 46 13.14 -10.66 0.20
CA GLY A 46 14.43 -11.32 0.29
C GLY A 46 15.59 -10.32 0.26
N VAL A 47 15.52 -9.28 -0.58
CA VAL A 47 16.54 -8.22 -0.65
C VAL A 47 16.60 -7.42 0.65
N ALA A 48 15.46 -7.03 1.22
CA ALA A 48 15.40 -6.29 2.48
C ALA A 48 15.95 -7.13 3.64
N LEU A 49 15.55 -8.40 3.71
CA LEU A 49 16.05 -9.33 4.73
C LEU A 49 17.55 -9.52 4.63
N LEU A 50 18.07 -9.76 3.41
CA LEU A 50 19.50 -9.92 3.18
C LEU A 50 20.28 -8.65 3.57
N GLY A 51 19.73 -7.46 3.28
CA GLY A 51 20.30 -6.20 3.73
C GLY A 51 20.36 -6.08 5.24
N GLY A 52 19.29 -6.43 5.95
CA GLY A 52 19.27 -6.45 7.42
C GLY A 52 20.28 -7.44 8.01
N ILE A 53 20.36 -8.66 7.44
CA ILE A 53 21.36 -9.67 7.83
C ILE A 53 22.78 -9.13 7.59
N ALA A 54 23.04 -8.49 6.46
CA ALA A 54 24.35 -7.94 6.13
C ALA A 54 24.78 -6.85 7.12
N VAL A 55 23.86 -5.93 7.50
CA VAL A 55 24.12 -4.87 8.49
C VAL A 55 24.55 -5.45 9.84
N VAL A 56 23.86 -6.47 10.32
CA VAL A 56 24.21 -7.16 11.58
C VAL A 56 25.50 -7.96 11.39
N GLY A 57 25.66 -8.66 10.27
CA GLY A 57 26.81 -9.53 9.99
C GLY A 57 28.15 -8.79 9.88
N ILE A 58 28.15 -7.53 9.42
CA ILE A 58 29.37 -6.70 9.38
C ILE A 58 29.64 -6.00 10.74
N GLY A 59 28.80 -6.23 11.75
CA GLY A 59 28.94 -5.61 13.07
C GLY A 59 28.59 -4.12 13.12
N ALA A 60 27.86 -3.62 12.11
CA ALA A 60 27.37 -2.24 12.12
C ALA A 60 26.27 -2.01 13.18
N MET A 61 25.64 -3.08 13.61
CA MET A 61 24.58 -3.09 14.59
C MET A 61 24.55 -4.44 15.31
N THR A 62 24.32 -4.43 16.61
CA THR A 62 24.11 -5.65 17.38
C THR A 62 22.70 -6.21 17.11
N THR A 63 22.47 -7.50 17.43
CA THR A 63 21.15 -8.11 17.32
C THR A 63 20.10 -7.41 18.19
N GLU A 64 20.50 -6.87 19.34
CA GLU A 64 19.64 -6.14 20.26
C GLU A 64 19.23 -4.77 19.69
N GLU A 65 20.18 -4.05 19.09
CA GLU A 65 19.92 -2.78 18.39
C GLU A 65 19.04 -3.01 17.18
N ALA A 66 19.29 -4.06 16.40
CA ALA A 66 18.44 -4.43 15.27
C ALA A 66 17.00 -4.74 15.71
N ALA A 67 16.83 -5.45 16.83
CA ALA A 67 15.51 -5.72 17.39
C ALA A 67 14.79 -4.43 17.85
N ARG A 68 15.51 -3.48 18.40
CA ARG A 68 14.95 -2.17 18.82
C ARG A 68 14.64 -1.24 17.64
N ALA A 69 15.36 -1.39 16.53
CA ALA A 69 15.10 -0.64 15.30
C ALA A 69 13.74 -1.02 14.67
N VAL A 70 13.27 -2.25 14.90
CA VAL A 70 11.98 -2.71 14.40
C VAL A 70 10.83 -2.06 15.18
N HIS A 71 9.98 -1.31 14.48
CA HIS A 71 8.80 -0.70 15.10
C HIS A 71 7.71 -1.77 15.34
N LEU A 72 7.82 -2.46 16.46
CA LEU A 72 6.96 -3.59 16.84
C LEU A 72 5.45 -3.27 16.78
N PRO A 73 4.95 -2.10 17.24
CA PRO A 73 3.53 -1.76 17.14
C PRO A 73 2.99 -1.84 15.70
N THR A 74 3.76 -1.39 14.71
CA THR A 74 3.36 -1.49 13.29
C THR A 74 3.31 -2.95 12.83
N ILE A 75 4.31 -3.77 13.18
CA ILE A 75 4.33 -5.19 12.82
C ILE A 75 3.12 -5.93 13.40
N LEU A 76 2.80 -5.68 14.66
CA LEU A 76 1.66 -6.30 15.35
C LEU A 76 0.31 -5.86 14.73
N LEU A 77 0.20 -4.58 14.39
CA LEU A 77 -1.00 -4.03 13.73
C LEU A 77 -1.20 -4.65 12.35
N LEU A 78 -0.14 -4.70 11.53
CA LEU A 78 -0.14 -5.36 10.21
C LEU A 78 -0.58 -6.82 10.34
N PHE A 79 0.08 -7.59 11.21
CA PHE A 79 -0.22 -8.99 11.44
C PHE A 79 -1.70 -9.18 11.83
N ALA A 80 -2.19 -8.40 12.79
CA ALA A 80 -3.57 -8.51 13.28
C ALA A 80 -4.59 -8.23 12.16
N PHE A 81 -4.38 -7.19 11.34
CA PHE A 81 -5.26 -6.89 10.21
C PHE A 81 -5.16 -7.91 9.08
N MET A 82 -4.01 -8.55 8.88
CA MET A 82 -3.89 -9.69 7.97
C MET A 82 -4.74 -10.87 8.45
N VAL A 83 -4.76 -11.16 9.75
CA VAL A 83 -5.63 -12.20 10.33
C VAL A 83 -7.11 -11.86 10.15
N VAL A 84 -7.52 -10.61 10.39
CA VAL A 84 -8.91 -10.15 10.15
C VAL A 84 -9.27 -10.32 8.68
N SER A 85 -8.42 -9.87 7.77
CA SER A 85 -8.63 -9.99 6.32
C SER A 85 -8.64 -11.45 5.84
N ALA A 86 -7.78 -12.31 6.41
CA ALA A 86 -7.76 -13.74 6.14
C ALA A 86 -9.08 -14.43 6.54
N GLN A 87 -9.62 -14.06 7.69
CA GLN A 87 -10.93 -14.54 8.15
C GLN A 87 -12.05 -14.19 7.17
N MET A 88 -12.07 -12.93 6.69
CA MET A 88 -13.04 -12.46 5.72
C MET A 88 -12.90 -13.18 4.36
N ARG A 89 -11.66 -13.43 3.94
CA ARG A 89 -11.36 -14.17 2.71
C ARG A 89 -11.81 -15.63 2.79
N LEU A 90 -11.45 -16.32 3.87
CA LEU A 90 -11.87 -17.71 4.11
C LEU A 90 -13.39 -17.84 4.23
N GLY A 91 -14.07 -16.84 4.79
CA GLY A 91 -15.52 -16.77 4.83
C GLY A 91 -16.18 -16.46 3.48
N GLY A 92 -15.42 -16.23 2.41
CA GLY A 92 -15.93 -15.91 1.07
C GLY A 92 -16.59 -14.53 0.94
N PHE A 93 -16.37 -13.64 1.90
CA PHE A 93 -17.03 -12.33 1.98
C PHE A 93 -16.78 -11.47 0.75
N TYR A 94 -15.53 -11.27 0.36
CA TYR A 94 -15.18 -10.39 -0.77
C TYR A 94 -15.78 -10.91 -2.09
N THR A 95 -15.69 -12.22 -2.31
CA THR A 95 -16.26 -12.89 -3.49
C THR A 95 -17.77 -12.71 -3.54
N GLU A 96 -18.45 -12.90 -2.40
CA GLU A 96 -19.91 -12.75 -2.31
C GLU A 96 -20.36 -11.30 -2.53
N VAL A 97 -19.67 -10.32 -1.93
CA VAL A 97 -19.96 -8.89 -2.15
C VAL A 97 -19.77 -8.54 -3.62
N THR A 98 -18.63 -8.92 -4.22
CA THR A 98 -18.34 -8.65 -5.64
C THR A 98 -19.36 -9.31 -6.55
N ARG A 99 -19.74 -10.57 -6.27
CA ARG A 99 -20.76 -11.31 -7.03
C ARG A 99 -22.13 -10.63 -6.95
N ARG A 100 -22.52 -10.13 -5.79
CA ARG A 100 -23.79 -9.39 -5.63
C ARG A 100 -23.79 -8.08 -6.43
N VAL A 101 -22.71 -7.33 -6.39
CA VAL A 101 -22.56 -6.10 -7.19
C VAL A 101 -22.56 -6.44 -8.67
N ALA A 102 -21.85 -7.48 -9.09
CA ALA A 102 -21.82 -7.95 -10.46
C ALA A 102 -23.18 -8.41 -10.99
N ALA A 103 -24.06 -8.92 -10.11
CA ALA A 103 -25.40 -9.37 -10.46
C ALA A 103 -26.42 -8.23 -10.62
N LEU A 104 -26.09 -6.99 -10.21
CA LEU A 104 -27.01 -5.87 -10.33
C LEU A 104 -27.34 -5.59 -11.80
N PRO A 105 -28.63 -5.30 -12.11
CA PRO A 105 -29.09 -4.97 -13.46
C PRO A 105 -28.74 -3.52 -13.83
N LEU A 106 -27.47 -3.15 -13.67
CA LEU A 106 -26.99 -1.81 -13.94
C LEU A 106 -26.38 -1.72 -15.35
N ALA A 107 -26.57 -0.57 -15.99
CA ALA A 107 -25.79 -0.23 -17.17
C ALA A 107 -24.30 -0.14 -16.83
N GLU A 108 -23.43 -0.46 -17.79
CA GLU A 108 -21.99 -0.56 -17.62
C GLU A 108 -21.34 0.59 -16.82
N PRO A 109 -21.65 1.91 -17.05
CA PRO A 109 -21.04 2.99 -16.28
C PRO A 109 -21.37 2.92 -14.78
N TRP A 110 -22.61 2.58 -14.45
CA TRP A 110 -23.07 2.49 -13.08
C TRP A 110 -22.56 1.23 -12.39
N LEU A 111 -22.41 0.13 -13.13
CA LEU A 111 -21.79 -1.09 -12.64
C LEU A 111 -20.30 -0.85 -12.32
N LEU A 112 -19.58 -0.15 -13.19
CA LEU A 112 -18.20 0.27 -12.95
C LEU A 112 -18.11 1.16 -11.69
N GLY A 113 -19.02 2.13 -11.56
CA GLY A 113 -19.12 2.98 -10.36
C GLY A 113 -19.35 2.17 -9.09
N ALA A 114 -20.33 1.26 -9.10
CA ALA A 114 -20.61 0.39 -7.96
C ALA A 114 -19.39 -0.44 -7.53
N LEU A 115 -18.65 -1.02 -8.50
CA LEU A 115 -17.42 -1.78 -8.23
C LEU A 115 -16.31 -0.89 -7.65
N ILE A 116 -16.12 0.33 -8.19
CA ILE A 116 -15.13 1.30 -7.69
C ILE A 116 -15.43 1.69 -6.23
N PHE A 117 -16.69 2.08 -5.94
CA PHE A 117 -17.03 2.51 -4.58
C PHE A 117 -17.00 1.36 -3.58
N VAL A 118 -17.44 0.16 -3.97
CA VAL A 118 -17.33 -1.04 -3.11
C VAL A 118 -15.88 -1.42 -2.87
N ALA A 119 -15.04 -1.44 -3.90
CA ALA A 119 -13.61 -1.73 -3.74
C ALA A 119 -12.92 -0.68 -2.84
N GLY A 120 -13.21 0.60 -3.05
CA GLY A 120 -12.71 1.68 -2.21
C GLY A 120 -13.15 1.55 -0.75
N ALA A 121 -14.42 1.31 -0.50
CA ALA A 121 -14.96 1.14 0.86
C ALA A 121 -14.38 -0.09 1.57
N LEU A 122 -14.25 -1.20 0.88
CA LEU A 122 -13.62 -2.41 1.43
C LEU A 122 -12.15 -2.17 1.75
N SER A 123 -11.42 -1.46 0.87
CA SER A 123 -10.00 -1.15 1.06
C SER A 123 -9.74 -0.13 2.17
N ALA A 124 -10.72 0.70 2.52
CA ALA A 124 -10.63 1.59 3.68
C ALA A 124 -10.63 0.84 5.02
N VAL A 125 -11.24 -0.35 5.08
CA VAL A 125 -11.39 -1.15 6.31
C VAL A 125 -10.46 -2.35 6.31
N PHE A 126 -10.24 -2.95 5.14
CA PHE A 126 -9.38 -4.10 4.94
C PHE A 126 -8.21 -3.72 4.04
N SER A 127 -7.12 -4.49 4.05
CA SER A 127 -5.97 -4.21 3.19
C SER A 127 -6.36 -4.17 1.71
N ASN A 128 -5.92 -3.13 0.99
CA ASN A 128 -6.13 -2.95 -0.45
C ASN A 128 -5.65 -4.17 -1.26
N ASP A 129 -4.55 -4.79 -0.87
CA ASP A 129 -3.96 -5.95 -1.54
C ASP A 129 -4.89 -7.17 -1.47
N ILE A 130 -5.50 -7.42 -0.29
CA ILE A 130 -6.46 -8.51 -0.09
C ILE A 130 -7.74 -8.26 -0.89
N VAL A 131 -8.21 -7.00 -0.94
CA VAL A 131 -9.38 -6.62 -1.75
C VAL A 131 -9.12 -6.87 -3.23
N CYS A 132 -7.96 -6.44 -3.75
CA CYS A 132 -7.55 -6.70 -5.13
C CYS A 132 -7.44 -8.20 -5.43
N LEU A 133 -6.79 -8.95 -4.51
CA LEU A 133 -6.62 -10.40 -4.66
C LEU A 133 -7.96 -11.15 -4.75
N ALA A 134 -8.94 -10.75 -3.96
CA ALA A 134 -10.22 -11.44 -3.88
C ALA A 134 -11.23 -10.99 -4.97
N MET A 135 -11.21 -9.70 -5.34
CA MET A 135 -12.17 -9.15 -6.31
C MET A 135 -11.74 -9.38 -7.76
N THR A 136 -10.45 -9.41 -8.07
CA THR A 136 -9.94 -9.51 -9.45
C THR A 136 -10.51 -10.71 -10.22
N PRO A 137 -10.50 -11.96 -9.69
CA PRO A 137 -11.03 -13.09 -10.43
C PRO A 137 -12.53 -12.95 -10.77
N VAL A 138 -13.30 -12.39 -9.84
CA VAL A 138 -14.75 -12.19 -10.03
C VAL A 138 -15.03 -11.09 -11.04
N VAL A 139 -14.29 -9.98 -10.97
CA VAL A 139 -14.43 -8.86 -11.91
C VAL A 139 -13.97 -9.27 -13.32
N ALA A 140 -12.88 -10.02 -13.46
CA ALA A 140 -12.42 -10.52 -14.73
C ALA A 140 -13.48 -11.43 -15.38
N ARG A 141 -14.04 -12.37 -14.60
CA ARG A 141 -15.13 -13.24 -15.08
C ARG A 141 -16.36 -12.42 -15.50
N LEU A 142 -16.78 -11.45 -14.70
CA LEU A 142 -17.88 -10.56 -15.04
C LEU A 142 -17.66 -9.86 -16.40
N CYS A 143 -16.43 -9.35 -16.63
CA CYS A 143 -16.11 -8.67 -17.88
C CYS A 143 -16.21 -9.63 -19.08
N ILE A 144 -15.71 -10.86 -18.94
CA ILE A 144 -15.81 -11.89 -19.98
C ILE A 144 -17.28 -12.25 -20.25
N GLU A 145 -18.07 -12.55 -19.23
CA GLU A 145 -19.47 -12.95 -19.35
C GLU A 145 -20.35 -11.85 -19.97
N ARG A 146 -20.10 -10.58 -19.60
CA ARG A 146 -20.88 -9.43 -20.11
C ARG A 146 -20.24 -8.74 -21.31
N ARG A 147 -19.13 -9.24 -21.85
CA ARG A 147 -18.37 -8.67 -22.98
C ARG A 147 -17.96 -7.21 -22.74
N LEU A 148 -17.53 -6.93 -21.51
CA LEU A 148 -17.03 -5.61 -21.10
C LEU A 148 -15.52 -5.53 -21.28
N ASP A 149 -14.95 -4.30 -21.35
CA ASP A 149 -13.49 -4.11 -21.40
C ASP A 149 -12.85 -4.46 -20.05
N PRO A 150 -12.14 -5.60 -19.94
CA PRO A 150 -11.58 -6.03 -18.66
C PRO A 150 -10.46 -5.11 -18.17
N VAL A 151 -9.73 -4.42 -19.06
CA VAL A 151 -8.62 -3.53 -18.66
C VAL A 151 -9.17 -2.35 -17.87
N VAL A 152 -10.26 -1.73 -18.32
CA VAL A 152 -10.88 -0.58 -17.65
C VAL A 152 -11.37 -0.98 -16.26
N PHE A 153 -12.03 -2.13 -16.14
CA PHE A 153 -12.58 -2.61 -14.87
C PHE A 153 -11.48 -3.03 -13.89
N LEU A 154 -10.45 -3.72 -14.36
CA LEU A 154 -9.39 -4.26 -13.50
C LEU A 154 -8.40 -3.17 -13.07
N VAL A 155 -7.99 -2.27 -13.96
CA VAL A 155 -7.17 -1.11 -13.57
C VAL A 155 -7.99 -0.17 -12.70
N GLY A 156 -9.28 0.01 -13.00
CA GLY A 156 -10.21 0.75 -12.14
C GLY A 156 -10.32 0.16 -10.73
N LEU A 157 -10.38 -1.17 -10.60
CA LEU A 157 -10.36 -1.87 -9.32
C LEU A 157 -9.07 -1.58 -8.52
N ALA A 158 -7.90 -1.71 -9.18
CA ALA A 158 -6.61 -1.45 -8.54
C ALA A 158 -6.51 0.01 -8.04
N CYS A 159 -6.85 0.98 -8.90
CA CYS A 159 -6.87 2.39 -8.53
C CYS A 159 -7.88 2.68 -7.41
N ALA A 160 -9.07 2.09 -7.46
CA ALA A 160 -10.10 2.26 -6.43
C ALA A 160 -9.65 1.70 -5.08
N ALA A 161 -9.00 0.54 -5.06
CA ALA A 161 -8.45 -0.07 -3.86
C ALA A 161 -7.35 0.81 -3.24
N ASN A 162 -6.43 1.33 -4.05
CA ASN A 162 -5.40 2.26 -3.57
C ASN A 162 -6.03 3.56 -3.04
N ILE A 163 -6.89 4.22 -3.81
CA ILE A 163 -7.54 5.48 -3.37
C ILE A 163 -8.34 5.25 -2.09
N GLY A 164 -9.17 4.21 -2.05
CA GLY A 164 -10.01 3.90 -0.89
C GLY A 164 -9.21 3.60 0.36
N SER A 165 -8.09 2.89 0.22
CA SER A 165 -7.21 2.55 1.35
C SER A 165 -6.57 3.77 2.01
N ALA A 166 -6.45 4.88 1.29
CA ALA A 166 -5.95 6.14 1.84
C ALA A 166 -6.92 6.81 2.83
N ALA A 167 -8.20 6.39 2.88
CA ALA A 167 -9.20 6.99 3.76
C ALA A 167 -8.95 6.76 5.25
N THR A 168 -8.24 5.69 5.61
CA THR A 168 -8.02 5.30 7.01
C THR A 168 -6.56 4.95 7.29
N LEU A 169 -6.21 4.93 8.58
CA LEU A 169 -4.88 4.50 9.04
C LEU A 169 -4.67 2.99 8.96
N ILE A 170 -5.68 2.20 8.60
CA ILE A 170 -5.62 0.73 8.54
C ILE A 170 -5.83 0.17 7.12
N GLY A 171 -6.08 1.03 6.13
CA GLY A 171 -6.39 0.59 4.77
C GLY A 171 -5.20 0.04 3.99
N ASN A 172 -3.97 0.42 4.37
CA ASN A 172 -2.74 -0.06 3.74
C ASN A 172 -1.54 -0.01 4.71
N PRO A 173 -0.45 -0.74 4.40
CA PRO A 173 0.69 -0.86 5.31
C PRO A 173 1.41 0.45 5.63
N GLN A 174 1.57 1.36 4.66
CA GLN A 174 2.24 2.64 4.89
C GLN A 174 1.43 3.57 5.79
N ASN A 175 0.10 3.56 5.69
CA ASN A 175 -0.76 4.33 6.60
C ASN A 175 -0.73 3.78 8.01
N MET A 176 -0.68 2.44 8.18
CA MET A 176 -0.49 1.80 9.48
C MET A 176 0.83 2.24 10.12
N LEU A 177 1.92 2.27 9.33
CA LEU A 177 3.23 2.74 9.78
C LEU A 177 3.19 4.21 10.21
N ILE A 178 2.72 5.10 9.33
CA ILE A 178 2.64 6.55 9.61
C ILE A 178 1.80 6.82 10.86
N GLY A 179 0.61 6.22 10.91
CA GLY A 179 -0.29 6.40 12.04
C GLY A 179 0.26 5.87 13.35
N SER A 180 1.04 4.78 13.31
CA SER A 180 1.66 4.17 14.48
C SER A 180 2.89 4.95 14.96
N VAL A 181 3.76 5.41 14.04
CA VAL A 181 4.98 6.15 14.39
C VAL A 181 4.67 7.57 14.85
N LEU A 182 3.81 8.30 14.14
CA LEU A 182 3.43 9.67 14.50
C LEU A 182 2.27 9.74 15.51
N GLN A 183 1.78 8.60 15.99
CA GLN A 183 0.65 8.50 16.94
C GLN A 183 -0.57 9.32 16.50
N LEU A 184 -0.89 9.29 15.18
CA LEU A 184 -2.01 10.06 14.65
C LEU A 184 -3.33 9.56 15.24
N HIS A 185 -4.19 10.49 15.65
CA HIS A 185 -5.53 10.12 16.08
C HIS A 185 -6.37 9.62 14.91
N PHE A 186 -7.04 8.46 15.08
CA PHE A 186 -7.71 7.77 13.97
C PHE A 186 -8.87 8.59 13.38
N ALA A 187 -9.69 9.20 14.23
CA ALA A 187 -10.82 10.01 13.79
C ALA A 187 -10.37 11.28 13.06
N ASP A 188 -9.33 11.97 13.56
CA ASP A 188 -8.81 13.18 12.93
C ASP A 188 -8.24 12.90 11.54
N TYR A 189 -7.50 11.79 11.41
CA TYR A 189 -7.03 11.32 10.12
C TYR A 189 -8.20 11.03 9.17
N LEU A 190 -9.19 10.26 9.64
CA LEU A 190 -10.36 9.89 8.85
C LEU A 190 -11.08 11.13 8.29
N TRP A 191 -11.34 12.13 9.14
CA TRP A 191 -12.02 13.35 8.72
C TRP A 191 -11.22 14.19 7.72
N GLN A 192 -9.89 14.17 7.80
CA GLN A 192 -9.02 14.86 6.86
C GLN A 192 -8.88 14.08 5.54
N ALA A 193 -8.83 12.76 5.57
CA ALA A 193 -8.59 11.92 4.41
C ALA A 193 -9.88 11.59 3.61
N LEU A 194 -11.01 11.45 4.29
CA LEU A 194 -12.26 10.99 3.66
C LEU A 194 -12.76 11.90 2.51
N PRO A 195 -12.75 13.25 2.62
CA PRO A 195 -13.21 14.10 1.53
C PRO A 195 -12.35 13.99 0.25
N PRO A 196 -11.01 14.13 0.30
CA PRO A 196 -10.18 13.98 -0.91
C PRO A 196 -10.24 12.57 -1.49
N VAL A 197 -10.36 11.53 -0.66
CA VAL A 197 -10.53 10.15 -1.11
C VAL A 197 -11.88 9.95 -1.80
N GLY A 198 -12.98 10.44 -1.21
CA GLY A 198 -14.31 10.37 -1.82
C GLY A 198 -14.37 11.08 -3.17
N LEU A 199 -13.84 12.29 -3.24
CA LEU A 199 -13.70 13.04 -4.51
C LEU A 199 -12.77 12.32 -5.50
N GLY A 200 -11.70 11.67 -5.01
CA GLY A 200 -10.79 10.88 -5.82
C GLY A 200 -11.46 9.66 -6.45
N LEU A 201 -12.32 8.95 -5.71
CA LEU A 201 -13.12 7.84 -6.26
C LEU A 201 -14.12 8.32 -7.31
N LEU A 202 -14.75 9.46 -7.08
CA LEU A 202 -15.65 10.10 -8.06
C LEU A 202 -14.88 10.50 -9.33
N ALA A 203 -13.70 11.10 -9.18
CA ALA A 203 -12.84 11.48 -10.29
C ALA A 203 -12.36 10.25 -11.08
N LEU A 204 -11.98 9.17 -10.40
CA LEU A 204 -11.65 7.89 -11.02
C LEU A 204 -12.83 7.36 -11.86
N TRP A 205 -14.01 7.29 -11.27
CA TRP A 205 -15.22 6.83 -11.98
C TRP A 205 -15.52 7.70 -13.21
N ALA A 206 -15.54 9.02 -13.04
CA ALA A 206 -15.84 9.95 -14.13
C ALA A 206 -14.80 9.82 -15.27
N TRP A 207 -13.52 9.72 -14.93
CA TRP A 207 -12.44 9.53 -15.90
C TRP A 207 -12.60 8.21 -16.67
N LEU A 208 -12.87 7.11 -15.99
CA LEU A 208 -13.03 5.80 -16.62
C LEU A 208 -14.28 5.74 -17.52
N VAL A 209 -15.38 6.37 -17.12
CA VAL A 209 -16.58 6.50 -17.99
C VAL A 209 -16.24 7.30 -19.25
N PHE A 210 -15.40 8.34 -19.14
CA PHE A 210 -14.90 9.09 -20.30
C PHE A 210 -13.95 8.27 -21.15
N ALA A 211 -12.94 7.61 -20.54
CA ALA A 211 -11.92 6.82 -21.22
C ALA A 211 -12.51 5.61 -21.95
N ARG A 212 -13.58 5.01 -21.44
CA ARG A 212 -14.33 3.90 -22.03
C ARG A 212 -14.84 4.16 -23.45
N ARG A 213 -15.01 5.41 -23.85
CA ARG A 213 -15.46 5.79 -25.20
C ARG A 213 -14.45 5.42 -26.31
N ARG A 214 -13.27 4.93 -25.93
CA ARG A 214 -12.25 4.44 -26.87
C ARG A 214 -12.45 2.92 -27.10
N PRO A 215 -12.23 2.42 -28.32
CA PRO A 215 -12.35 0.98 -28.61
C PRO A 215 -11.42 0.16 -27.70
N SER A 216 -11.95 -0.94 -27.16
CA SER A 216 -11.12 -1.92 -26.43
C SER A 216 -10.14 -2.59 -27.39
N THR A 217 -8.91 -2.79 -26.93
CA THR A 217 -7.88 -3.53 -27.67
C THR A 217 -7.88 -5.03 -27.34
N VAL A 218 -8.72 -5.45 -26.38
CA VAL A 218 -8.80 -6.85 -25.91
C VAL A 218 -9.91 -7.58 -26.65
N ASN A 219 -9.56 -8.68 -27.28
CA ASN A 219 -10.56 -9.59 -27.87
C ASN A 219 -11.15 -10.48 -26.79
N VAL A 220 -12.24 -10.04 -26.18
CA VAL A 220 -12.91 -10.73 -25.07
C VAL A 220 -13.45 -12.10 -25.48
N GLU A 221 -13.78 -12.31 -26.76
CA GLU A 221 -14.30 -13.58 -27.28
C GLU A 221 -13.25 -14.71 -27.28
N ALA A 222 -11.96 -14.35 -27.26
CA ALA A 222 -10.86 -15.33 -27.21
C ALA A 222 -10.48 -15.74 -25.78
N LEU A 223 -11.07 -15.13 -24.75
CA LEU A 223 -10.74 -15.39 -23.36
C LEU A 223 -11.48 -16.62 -22.83
N THR A 224 -10.77 -17.49 -22.13
CA THR A 224 -11.33 -18.66 -21.46
C THR A 224 -11.47 -18.40 -19.96
N VAL A 225 -12.65 -18.66 -19.43
CA VAL A 225 -12.91 -18.58 -17.98
C VAL A 225 -12.29 -19.79 -17.29
N ASP A 226 -11.30 -19.56 -16.45
CA ASP A 226 -10.81 -20.62 -15.57
C ASP A 226 -11.88 -20.90 -14.50
N ARG A 227 -12.28 -22.19 -14.39
CA ARG A 227 -13.34 -22.64 -13.47
C ARG A 227 -12.76 -22.94 -12.09
N GLU A 228 -12.00 -22.03 -11.50
CA GLU A 228 -11.72 -22.15 -10.07
C GLU A 228 -13.04 -22.06 -9.28
N ASN A 229 -13.29 -23.04 -8.42
CA ASN A 229 -14.45 -23.01 -7.55
C ASN A 229 -14.30 -21.85 -6.55
N PRO A 230 -15.17 -20.84 -6.59
CA PRO A 230 -15.09 -19.74 -5.64
C PRO A 230 -15.28 -20.27 -4.21
N PRO A 231 -14.64 -19.63 -3.22
CA PRO A 231 -14.83 -20.02 -1.82
C PRO A 231 -16.30 -19.96 -1.46
N ILE A 232 -16.78 -21.00 -0.75
CA ILE A 232 -18.17 -21.10 -0.30
C ILE A 232 -18.43 -19.98 0.73
N PHE A 233 -19.49 -19.21 0.53
CA PHE A 233 -19.84 -18.13 1.45
C PHE A 233 -20.36 -18.68 2.80
N ASP A 234 -19.59 -18.44 3.86
CA ASP A 234 -19.93 -18.80 5.23
C ASP A 234 -20.45 -17.55 5.98
N ARG A 235 -21.78 -17.50 6.17
CA ARG A 235 -22.46 -16.39 6.83
C ARG A 235 -21.98 -16.16 8.26
N LEU A 236 -21.75 -17.23 9.01
CA LEU A 236 -21.35 -17.15 10.43
C LEU A 236 -19.91 -16.59 10.56
N GLN A 237 -18.99 -17.12 9.78
CA GLN A 237 -17.60 -16.67 9.80
C GLN A 237 -17.45 -15.23 9.28
N THR A 238 -18.21 -14.90 8.25
CA THR A 238 -18.30 -13.52 7.75
C THR A 238 -18.87 -12.56 8.79
N ALA A 239 -20.00 -12.94 9.45
CA ALA A 239 -20.61 -12.11 10.49
C ALA A 239 -19.67 -11.91 11.68
N LYS A 240 -18.95 -12.96 12.10
CA LYS A 240 -17.92 -12.88 13.14
C LYS A 240 -16.80 -11.92 12.74
N GLY A 241 -16.27 -12.02 11.51
CA GLY A 241 -15.23 -11.14 11.01
C GLY A 241 -15.69 -9.68 10.92
N LEU A 242 -16.91 -9.44 10.41
CA LEU A 242 -17.50 -8.09 10.35
C LEU A 242 -17.76 -7.51 11.75
N ALA A 243 -18.22 -8.32 12.70
CA ALA A 243 -18.41 -7.86 14.08
C ALA A 243 -17.10 -7.43 14.75
N VAL A 244 -16.02 -8.21 14.54
CA VAL A 244 -14.70 -7.83 15.04
C VAL A 244 -14.18 -6.57 14.33
N ALA A 245 -14.28 -6.48 13.01
CA ALA A 245 -13.87 -5.29 12.26
C ALA A 245 -14.64 -4.03 12.71
N ALA A 246 -15.96 -4.14 12.90
CA ALA A 246 -16.79 -3.05 13.42
C ALA A 246 -16.41 -2.66 14.85
N ALA A 247 -16.16 -3.63 15.73
CA ALA A 247 -15.71 -3.37 17.09
C ALA A 247 -14.36 -2.65 17.11
N LEU A 248 -13.40 -3.07 16.26
CA LEU A 248 -12.11 -2.39 16.12
C LEU A 248 -12.26 -0.96 15.63
N LEU A 249 -13.13 -0.70 14.64
CA LEU A 249 -13.40 0.67 14.18
C LEU A 249 -14.00 1.53 15.30
N VAL A 250 -14.92 0.99 16.09
CA VAL A 250 -15.48 1.70 17.25
C VAL A 250 -14.40 2.03 18.27
N VAL A 251 -13.54 1.05 18.59
CA VAL A 251 -12.42 1.27 19.52
C VAL A 251 -11.47 2.36 19.00
N PHE A 252 -11.10 2.32 17.72
CA PHE A 252 -10.18 3.30 17.13
C PHE A 252 -10.75 4.69 16.99
N LEU A 253 -12.07 4.82 16.84
CA LEU A 253 -12.75 6.11 16.71
C LEU A 253 -13.04 6.78 18.07
N PHE A 254 -13.30 6.00 19.10
CA PHE A 254 -13.88 6.51 20.35
C PHE A 254 -13.04 6.24 21.60
N THR A 255 -11.85 5.59 21.46
CA THR A 255 -10.97 5.30 22.59
C THR A 255 -9.52 5.57 22.25
N ASP A 256 -8.70 5.81 23.27
CA ASP A 256 -7.24 5.95 23.17
C ASP A 256 -6.51 4.62 23.41
N TRP A 257 -7.21 3.50 23.34
CA TRP A 257 -6.57 2.19 23.53
C TRP A 257 -5.57 1.92 22.40
N PRO A 258 -4.33 1.44 22.71
CA PRO A 258 -3.32 1.16 21.70
C PRO A 258 -3.87 0.27 20.58
N ARG A 259 -3.79 0.78 19.35
CA ARG A 259 -4.45 0.14 18.19
C ARG A 259 -3.94 -1.25 17.91
N GLU A 260 -2.63 -1.46 18.06
CA GLU A 260 -1.99 -2.75 17.87
C GLU A 260 -2.47 -3.78 18.90
N VAL A 261 -2.71 -3.36 20.14
CA VAL A 261 -3.22 -4.24 21.19
C VAL A 261 -4.68 -4.61 20.91
N ALA A 262 -5.52 -3.62 20.63
CA ALA A 262 -6.91 -3.86 20.28
C ALA A 262 -7.05 -4.78 19.04
N ALA A 263 -6.25 -4.53 18.00
CA ALA A 263 -6.24 -5.34 16.80
C ALA A 263 -5.79 -6.78 17.08
N LEU A 264 -4.76 -6.98 17.92
CA LEU A 264 -4.32 -8.33 18.34
C LEU A 264 -5.40 -9.08 19.11
N VAL A 265 -6.12 -8.40 20.03
CA VAL A 265 -7.26 -9.00 20.72
C VAL A 265 -8.33 -9.43 19.73
N GLY A 266 -8.67 -8.56 18.75
CA GLY A 266 -9.61 -8.89 17.68
C GLY A 266 -9.17 -10.10 16.85
N ALA A 267 -7.89 -10.14 16.44
CA ALA A 267 -7.30 -11.27 15.74
C ALA A 267 -7.36 -12.56 16.58
N GLY A 268 -7.03 -12.47 17.88
CA GLY A 268 -7.12 -13.59 18.82
C GLY A 268 -8.54 -14.17 18.91
N VAL A 269 -9.57 -13.31 18.99
CA VAL A 269 -10.98 -13.73 18.97
C VAL A 269 -11.33 -14.45 17.66
N LEU A 270 -10.79 -14.01 16.53
CA LEU A 270 -11.03 -14.66 15.23
C LEU A 270 -10.34 -16.03 15.12
N LEU A 271 -9.14 -16.17 15.68
CA LEU A 271 -8.43 -17.45 15.73
C LEU A 271 -9.13 -18.52 16.58
N LEU A 272 -9.97 -18.11 17.54
CA LEU A 272 -10.84 -19.01 18.29
C LEU A 272 -11.99 -19.50 17.40
N SER A 273 -11.69 -20.33 16.43
CA SER A 273 -12.65 -20.88 15.47
C SER A 273 -12.75 -22.40 15.58
N ARG A 274 -13.99 -22.93 15.51
CA ARG A 274 -14.23 -24.38 15.41
C ARG A 274 -14.25 -24.86 13.96
N ARG A 275 -14.22 -23.96 12.96
CA ARG A 275 -14.32 -24.29 11.53
C ARG A 275 -13.01 -24.17 10.79
N PHE A 276 -12.23 -23.14 11.12
CA PHE A 276 -10.94 -22.89 10.46
C PHE A 276 -9.82 -23.27 11.39
N HIS A 277 -8.92 -24.10 10.90
CA HIS A 277 -7.65 -24.33 11.57
C HIS A 277 -6.82 -23.04 11.58
N SER A 278 -6.16 -22.73 12.68
CA SER A 278 -5.29 -21.56 12.78
C SER A 278 -4.20 -21.55 11.69
N SER A 279 -3.69 -22.72 11.30
CA SER A 279 -2.74 -22.86 10.19
C SER A 279 -3.31 -22.37 8.86
N HIS A 280 -4.59 -22.57 8.58
CA HIS A 280 -5.22 -22.04 7.36
C HIS A 280 -5.28 -20.52 7.39
N VAL A 281 -5.64 -19.92 8.53
CA VAL A 281 -5.65 -18.46 8.70
C VAL A 281 -4.24 -17.90 8.55
N MET A 282 -3.25 -18.53 9.19
CA MET A 282 -1.84 -18.14 9.11
C MET A 282 -1.26 -18.28 7.70
N GLY A 283 -1.76 -19.20 6.88
CA GLY A 283 -1.38 -19.36 5.48
C GLY A 283 -1.82 -18.20 4.59
N PHE A 284 -2.72 -17.33 5.06
CA PHE A 284 -3.14 -16.09 4.37
C PHE A 284 -2.48 -14.83 4.93
N VAL A 285 -1.66 -14.96 5.98
CA VAL A 285 -0.82 -13.85 6.45
C VAL A 285 0.31 -13.63 5.45
N ASP A 286 0.49 -12.39 5.04
CA ASP A 286 1.59 -12.00 4.15
C ASP A 286 2.89 -11.87 4.96
N TRP A 287 3.55 -13.02 5.17
CA TRP A 287 4.83 -13.09 5.87
C TRP A 287 5.95 -12.36 5.12
N GLU A 288 5.88 -12.34 3.78
CA GLU A 288 6.85 -11.64 2.95
C GLU A 288 6.83 -10.15 3.24
N LEU A 289 5.64 -9.56 3.38
CA LEU A 289 5.48 -8.16 3.74
C LEU A 289 6.01 -7.85 5.16
N LEU A 290 5.75 -8.71 6.14
CA LEU A 290 6.28 -8.54 7.50
C LEU A 290 7.81 -8.61 7.52
N VAL A 291 8.40 -9.56 6.80
CA VAL A 291 9.85 -9.70 6.65
C VAL A 291 10.45 -8.49 5.92
N LEU A 292 9.78 -7.98 4.89
CA LEU A 292 10.16 -6.74 4.21
C LEU A 292 10.27 -5.57 5.19
N PHE A 293 9.27 -5.38 6.04
CA PHE A 293 9.26 -4.31 7.04
C PHE A 293 10.42 -4.46 8.03
N VAL A 294 10.63 -5.67 8.57
CA VAL A 294 11.73 -5.94 9.51
C VAL A 294 13.07 -5.62 8.87
N GLY A 295 13.34 -6.11 7.66
CA GLY A 295 14.58 -5.85 6.93
C GLY A 295 14.80 -4.36 6.66
N LEU A 296 13.76 -3.65 6.21
CA LEU A 296 13.85 -2.22 5.92
C LEU A 296 14.04 -1.37 7.20
N PHE A 297 13.41 -1.72 8.31
CA PHE A 297 13.64 -1.02 9.58
C PHE A 297 15.11 -1.09 9.99
N VAL A 298 15.72 -2.28 9.92
CA VAL A 298 17.14 -2.48 10.27
C VAL A 298 18.04 -1.70 9.33
N VAL A 299 17.85 -1.82 8.02
CA VAL A 299 18.66 -1.14 6.99
C VAL A 299 18.56 0.37 7.09
N ASN A 300 17.34 0.89 7.26
CA ASN A 300 17.13 2.34 7.38
C ASN A 300 17.73 2.89 8.67
N HIS A 301 17.56 2.21 9.79
CA HIS A 301 18.16 2.63 11.05
C HIS A 301 19.70 2.66 10.98
N ALA A 302 20.32 1.66 10.34
CA ALA A 302 21.75 1.67 10.11
C ALA A 302 22.17 2.83 9.18
N PHE A 303 21.41 3.13 8.15
CA PHE A 303 21.68 4.28 7.28
C PHE A 303 21.52 5.61 8.02
N GLU A 304 20.47 5.77 8.84
CA GLU A 304 20.27 6.95 9.67
C GLU A 304 21.42 7.19 10.64
N SER A 305 21.98 6.12 11.24
CA SER A 305 23.12 6.21 12.16
C SER A 305 24.38 6.76 11.50
N THR A 306 24.51 6.73 10.17
CA THR A 306 25.61 7.37 9.44
C THR A 306 25.53 8.89 9.42
N GLY A 307 24.39 9.49 9.77
CA GLY A 307 24.15 10.93 9.68
C GLY A 307 23.91 11.48 8.27
N LEU A 308 24.06 10.67 7.22
CA LEU A 308 23.95 11.11 5.83
C LEU A 308 22.53 11.53 5.47
N ALA A 309 21.51 10.84 6.01
CA ALA A 309 20.11 11.22 5.81
C ALA A 309 19.85 12.62 6.40
N ALA A 310 20.32 12.88 7.63
CA ALA A 310 20.20 14.18 8.27
C ALA A 310 20.95 15.28 7.50
N ALA A 311 22.15 14.98 7.02
CA ALA A 311 22.94 15.91 6.20
C ALA A 311 22.25 16.25 4.87
N ALA A 312 21.65 15.25 4.19
CA ALA A 312 20.87 15.46 2.97
C ALA A 312 19.64 16.35 3.21
N VAL A 313 18.91 16.11 4.30
CA VAL A 313 17.75 16.93 4.68
C VAL A 313 18.19 18.37 5.03
N ALA A 314 19.28 18.53 5.76
CA ALA A 314 19.84 19.85 6.08
C ALA A 314 20.30 20.59 4.81
N TRP A 315 20.90 19.89 3.86
CA TRP A 315 21.27 20.46 2.57
C TRP A 315 20.06 20.94 1.76
N LEU A 316 18.98 20.13 1.70
CA LEU A 316 17.72 20.52 1.09
C LEU A 316 17.15 21.79 1.76
N ALA A 317 17.12 21.82 3.09
CA ALA A 317 16.61 22.95 3.86
C ALA A 317 17.43 24.24 3.59
N ALA A 318 18.77 24.14 3.48
CA ALA A 318 19.63 25.25 3.13
C ALA A 318 19.35 25.82 1.72
N HIS A 319 18.75 25.01 0.83
CA HIS A 319 18.32 25.43 -0.50
C HIS A 319 16.82 25.79 -0.56
N GLY A 320 16.17 26.02 0.59
CA GLY A 320 14.77 26.41 0.69
C GLY A 320 13.77 25.28 0.46
N ILE A 321 14.21 24.01 0.49
CA ILE A 321 13.36 22.82 0.34
C ILE A 321 13.16 22.18 1.71
N HIS A 322 12.04 22.48 2.37
CA HIS A 322 11.72 21.91 3.67
C HIS A 322 10.77 20.71 3.49
N LEU A 323 11.17 19.53 3.97
CA LEU A 323 10.35 18.31 3.87
C LEU A 323 9.04 18.38 4.65
N GLY A 324 8.94 19.29 5.63
CA GLY A 324 7.69 19.55 6.35
C GLY A 324 6.67 20.36 5.54
N ASP A 325 7.09 21.02 4.48
CA ASP A 325 6.21 21.82 3.64
C ASP A 325 5.48 20.94 2.62
N SER A 326 4.19 21.21 2.42
CA SER A 326 3.33 20.38 1.56
C SER A 326 3.87 20.23 0.13
N GLY A 327 4.39 21.29 -0.51
CA GLY A 327 4.88 21.22 -1.88
C GLY A 327 6.06 20.27 -2.07
N PRO A 328 7.19 20.46 -1.38
CA PRO A 328 8.34 19.55 -1.41
C PRO A 328 7.97 18.11 -1.01
N LEU A 329 7.16 17.94 0.04
CA LEU A 329 6.71 16.62 0.49
C LEU A 329 5.90 15.89 -0.59
N PHE A 330 5.00 16.61 -1.29
CA PHE A 330 4.26 16.06 -2.43
C PHE A 330 5.19 15.62 -3.55
N ALA A 331 6.09 16.50 -4.01
CA ALA A 331 6.97 16.21 -5.13
C ALA A 331 7.90 15.01 -4.83
N ILE A 332 8.54 15.01 -3.65
CA ILE A 332 9.48 13.97 -3.23
C ILE A 332 8.71 12.69 -2.92
N GLY A 333 7.55 12.77 -2.25
CA GLY A 333 6.70 11.62 -1.94
C GLY A 333 6.21 10.91 -3.20
N VAL A 334 5.73 11.65 -4.22
CA VAL A 334 5.34 11.07 -5.52
C VAL A 334 6.53 10.42 -6.21
N GLY A 335 7.68 11.10 -6.25
CA GLY A 335 8.89 10.60 -6.88
C GLY A 335 9.37 9.30 -6.24
N LEU A 336 9.56 9.30 -4.92
CA LEU A 336 10.05 8.13 -4.20
C LEU A 336 9.05 6.97 -4.21
N SER A 337 7.74 7.22 -4.03
CA SER A 337 6.73 6.15 -4.07
C SER A 337 6.71 5.40 -5.40
N ASN A 338 6.95 6.09 -6.51
CA ASN A 338 7.04 5.44 -7.83
C ASN A 338 8.40 4.83 -8.11
N LEU A 339 9.47 5.32 -7.45
CA LEU A 339 10.82 4.80 -7.63
C LEU A 339 11.05 3.53 -6.80
N VAL A 340 10.72 3.57 -5.50
CA VAL A 340 11.06 2.48 -4.57
C VAL A 340 9.82 1.80 -3.96
N SER A 341 8.62 2.14 -4.41
CA SER A 341 7.31 1.72 -3.85
C SER A 341 6.93 2.48 -2.56
N ASN A 342 5.61 2.43 -2.23
CA ASN A 342 5.01 3.27 -1.19
C ASN A 342 5.61 3.07 0.21
N VAL A 343 5.80 1.81 0.62
CA VAL A 343 6.32 1.48 1.97
C VAL A 343 7.77 1.93 2.16
N PRO A 344 8.73 1.58 1.29
CA PRO A 344 10.11 2.06 1.41
C PRO A 344 10.22 3.59 1.33
N ALA A 345 9.44 4.23 0.44
CA ALA A 345 9.39 5.70 0.34
C ALA A 345 8.93 6.34 1.65
N THR A 346 7.87 5.79 2.24
CA THR A 346 7.36 6.24 3.54
C THR A 346 8.39 6.06 4.64
N MET A 347 9.07 4.92 4.71
CA MET A 347 10.11 4.65 5.71
C MET A 347 11.30 5.61 5.62
N LEU A 348 11.62 6.10 4.41
CA LEU A 348 12.69 7.10 4.24
C LEU A 348 12.26 8.50 4.67
N LEU A 349 11.03 8.89 4.42
CA LEU A 349 10.56 10.25 4.68
C LEU A 349 10.08 10.45 6.12
N LEU A 350 9.47 9.42 6.70
CA LEU A 350 8.77 9.50 8.00
C LEU A 350 9.66 9.98 9.16
N PRO A 351 10.93 9.57 9.32
CA PRO A 351 11.79 10.05 10.40
C PRO A 351 12.06 11.57 10.39
N HIS A 352 11.86 12.20 9.23
CA HIS A 352 12.09 13.63 9.02
C HIS A 352 10.84 14.49 9.18
N LEU A 353 9.67 13.87 9.41
CA LEU A 353 8.41 14.56 9.62
C LEU A 353 8.12 14.69 11.12
N LYS A 354 7.73 15.90 11.54
CA LYS A 354 7.52 16.22 12.97
C LYS A 354 6.07 16.59 13.29
N THR A 355 5.24 16.83 12.26
CA THR A 355 3.86 17.30 12.47
C THR A 355 2.83 16.28 12.00
N PRO A 356 1.67 16.18 12.66
CA PRO A 356 0.58 15.34 12.24
C PRO A 356 0.12 15.62 10.81
N GLU A 357 0.09 16.91 10.40
CA GLU A 357 -0.34 17.36 9.08
C GLU A 357 0.57 16.83 7.98
N ALA A 358 1.91 16.87 8.19
CA ALA A 358 2.87 16.28 7.27
C ALA A 358 2.70 14.76 7.18
N GLY A 359 2.35 14.10 8.30
CA GLY A 359 2.01 12.68 8.32
C GLY A 359 0.77 12.36 7.47
N VAL A 360 -0.31 13.14 7.60
CA VAL A 360 -1.52 13.01 6.78
C VAL A 360 -1.19 13.24 5.30
N ALA A 361 -0.42 14.27 4.99
CA ALA A 361 0.02 14.56 3.62
C ALA A 361 0.83 13.40 3.02
N LEU A 362 1.81 12.86 3.76
CA LEU A 362 2.61 11.71 3.33
C LEU A 362 1.74 10.47 3.09
N ALA A 363 0.80 10.17 3.99
CA ALA A 363 -0.10 9.02 3.86
C ALA A 363 -0.94 9.09 2.59
N LEU A 364 -1.54 10.26 2.32
CA LEU A 364 -2.35 10.49 1.11
C LEU A 364 -1.48 10.43 -0.15
N VAL A 365 -0.37 11.19 -0.17
CA VAL A 365 0.50 11.29 -1.34
C VAL A 365 1.13 9.96 -1.70
N SER A 366 1.74 9.26 -0.75
CA SER A 366 2.40 7.98 -1.02
C SER A 366 1.43 6.94 -1.56
N THR A 367 0.20 6.92 -1.04
CA THR A 367 -0.83 5.97 -1.48
C THR A 367 -1.37 6.32 -2.86
N LEU A 368 -1.72 7.59 -3.10
CA LEU A 368 -2.29 8.04 -4.38
C LEU A 368 -1.28 7.99 -5.52
N ALA A 369 -0.01 8.28 -5.23
CA ALA A 369 1.09 8.18 -6.19
C ALA A 369 1.28 6.75 -6.73
N GLY A 370 0.94 5.72 -5.94
CA GLY A 370 1.00 4.32 -6.34
C GLY A 370 0.11 3.95 -7.53
N ASN A 371 -0.83 4.81 -7.92
CA ASN A 371 -1.65 4.60 -9.12
C ASN A 371 -0.94 4.99 -10.43
N LEU A 372 0.16 5.74 -10.38
CA LEU A 372 0.83 6.26 -11.57
C LEU A 372 1.44 5.15 -12.42
N LEU A 373 2.28 4.34 -11.82
CA LEU A 373 2.98 3.25 -12.50
C LEU A 373 2.44 1.89 -12.05
N LEU A 374 2.49 0.93 -12.95
CA LEU A 374 2.08 -0.45 -12.65
C LEU A 374 2.88 -1.02 -11.47
N VAL A 375 4.17 -0.76 -11.41
CA VAL A 375 5.07 -1.19 -10.31
C VAL A 375 4.98 -0.32 -9.06
N GLY A 376 4.26 0.80 -9.11
CA GLY A 376 4.11 1.76 -8.02
C GLY A 376 3.35 1.22 -6.81
N SER A 377 2.51 0.18 -6.99
CA SER A 377 1.73 -0.44 -5.91
C SER A 377 1.68 -1.95 -6.06
N ILE A 378 1.77 -2.66 -4.93
CA ILE A 378 1.59 -4.12 -4.88
C ILE A 378 0.18 -4.51 -5.36
N ALA A 379 -0.84 -3.74 -5.02
CA ALA A 379 -2.20 -3.96 -5.47
C ALA A 379 -2.32 -3.99 -7.01
N ASN A 380 -1.61 -3.10 -7.71
CA ASN A 380 -1.58 -3.10 -9.19
C ASN A 380 -0.97 -4.41 -9.73
N LEU A 381 0.14 -4.86 -9.13
CA LEU A 381 0.83 -6.09 -9.54
C LEU A 381 -0.05 -7.32 -9.30
N ILE A 382 -0.74 -7.40 -8.16
CA ILE A 382 -1.70 -8.48 -7.86
C ILE A 382 -2.79 -8.54 -8.92
N VAL A 383 -3.39 -7.40 -9.27
CA VAL A 383 -4.45 -7.35 -10.29
C VAL A 383 -3.93 -7.83 -11.63
N VAL A 384 -2.74 -7.38 -12.06
CA VAL A 384 -2.15 -7.76 -13.35
C VAL A 384 -1.78 -9.25 -13.39
N ASP A 385 -1.21 -9.79 -12.30
CA ASP A 385 -0.85 -11.20 -12.23
C ASP A 385 -2.09 -12.11 -12.28
N LEU A 386 -3.12 -11.78 -11.50
CA LEU A 386 -4.38 -12.53 -11.51
C LEU A 386 -5.15 -12.39 -12.83
N ALA A 387 -5.11 -11.21 -13.46
CA ALA A 387 -5.68 -11.01 -14.79
C ALA A 387 -4.99 -11.89 -15.84
N ARG A 388 -3.64 -11.96 -15.79
CA ARG A 388 -2.84 -12.80 -16.68
C ARG A 388 -3.19 -14.29 -16.55
N LYS A 389 -3.45 -14.79 -15.34
CA LYS A 389 -3.91 -16.16 -15.10
C LYS A 389 -5.25 -16.47 -15.78
N GLN A 390 -6.05 -15.44 -16.06
CA GLN A 390 -7.31 -15.54 -16.79
C GLN A 390 -7.19 -15.16 -18.28
N GLY A 391 -5.97 -15.08 -18.81
CA GLY A 391 -5.70 -14.77 -20.21
C GLY A 391 -5.80 -13.27 -20.55
N ILE A 392 -6.02 -12.39 -19.55
CA ILE A 392 -6.11 -10.95 -19.73
C ILE A 392 -4.72 -10.34 -19.53
N ALA A 393 -4.11 -9.84 -20.60
CA ALA A 393 -2.84 -9.12 -20.52
C ALA A 393 -3.10 -7.63 -20.34
N ILE A 394 -2.53 -7.08 -19.27
CA ILE A 394 -2.52 -5.63 -19.00
C ILE A 394 -1.08 -5.16 -19.10
N ASP A 395 -0.79 -4.34 -20.09
CA ASP A 395 0.54 -3.78 -20.28
C ASP A 395 0.73 -2.44 -19.53
N TRP A 396 1.99 -2.01 -19.41
CA TRP A 396 2.32 -0.78 -18.70
C TRP A 396 1.73 0.48 -19.35
N ARG A 397 1.52 0.48 -20.68
CA ARG A 397 0.93 1.61 -21.43
C ARG A 397 -0.56 1.71 -21.19
N GLN A 398 -1.25 0.57 -21.12
CA GLN A 398 -2.67 0.49 -20.81
C GLN A 398 -2.91 1.00 -19.37
N HIS A 399 -2.09 0.55 -18.43
CA HIS A 399 -2.14 1.04 -17.06
C HIS A 399 -1.87 2.55 -16.99
N LEU A 400 -0.80 3.04 -17.62
CA LEU A 400 -0.40 4.46 -17.58
C LEU A 400 -1.47 5.39 -18.16
N ARG A 401 -2.18 4.97 -19.22
CA ARG A 401 -3.29 5.75 -19.82
C ARG A 401 -4.42 6.04 -18.81
N ILE A 402 -4.62 5.15 -17.86
CA ILE A 402 -5.61 5.31 -16.79
C ILE A 402 -4.93 5.91 -15.56
N GLY A 403 -3.82 5.36 -15.14
CA GLY A 403 -3.12 5.71 -13.91
C GLY A 403 -2.61 7.16 -13.89
N LEU A 404 -2.05 7.66 -14.99
CA LEU A 404 -1.51 9.02 -15.04
C LEU A 404 -2.59 10.10 -14.79
N PRO A 405 -3.73 10.12 -15.52
CA PRO A 405 -4.77 11.11 -15.25
C PRO A 405 -5.40 10.94 -13.85
N VAL A 406 -5.61 9.71 -13.42
CA VAL A 406 -6.17 9.41 -12.09
C VAL A 406 -5.24 9.92 -10.99
N THR A 407 -3.94 9.65 -11.09
CA THR A 407 -2.95 10.15 -10.13
C THR A 407 -2.90 11.68 -10.14
N ALA A 408 -2.86 12.30 -11.31
CA ALA A 408 -2.83 13.76 -11.41
C ALA A 408 -4.09 14.40 -10.78
N LEU A 409 -5.28 13.86 -11.06
CA LEU A 409 -6.54 14.35 -10.51
C LEU A 409 -6.61 14.16 -9.00
N THR A 410 -6.28 12.97 -8.49
CA THR A 410 -6.36 12.67 -7.06
C THR A 410 -5.33 13.46 -6.25
N LEU A 411 -4.11 13.62 -6.75
CA LEU A 411 -3.09 14.46 -6.12
C LEU A 411 -3.47 15.95 -6.14
N ALA A 412 -4.03 16.44 -7.25
CA ALA A 412 -4.51 17.83 -7.33
C ALA A 412 -5.66 18.09 -6.35
N ILE A 413 -6.64 17.18 -6.26
CA ILE A 413 -7.74 17.24 -5.28
C ILE A 413 -7.16 17.28 -3.86
N THR A 414 -6.19 16.40 -3.56
CA THR A 414 -5.57 16.33 -2.23
C THR A 414 -4.76 17.59 -1.91
N ALA A 415 -3.98 18.11 -2.87
CA ALA A 415 -3.22 19.34 -2.68
C ALA A 415 -4.13 20.55 -2.40
N LEU A 416 -5.22 20.70 -3.16
CA LEU A 416 -6.21 21.76 -2.95
C LEU A 416 -6.96 21.61 -1.62
N TRP A 417 -7.19 20.36 -1.18
CA TRP A 417 -7.84 20.10 0.10
C TRP A 417 -6.96 20.44 1.29
N LEU A 418 -5.68 20.03 1.26
CA LEU A 418 -4.72 20.28 2.35
C LEU A 418 -4.20 21.72 2.40
N ALA A 419 -4.38 22.50 1.32
CA ALA A 419 -4.03 23.93 1.27
C ALA A 419 -5.09 24.84 1.90
N ARG A 420 -6.22 24.32 2.36
CA ARG A 420 -7.29 25.07 3.05
C ARG A 420 -6.97 25.29 4.51
#